data_07f1c873841d345f7e51233362b0227a
#
_entry.id   07f1c873841d345f7e51233362b0227a
#
_cell.length_a   1.000
_cell.length_b   1.000
_cell.length_c   1.000
_cell.angle_alpha   90.00
_cell.angle_beta   90.00
_cell.angle_gamma   90.00
#
_symmetry.space_group_name_H-M   'P 1'
#
loop_
_entity.id
_entity.type
_entity.pdbx_description
1 polymer ?
#
loop_
_entity_poly.entity_id
_entity_poly.type
_entity_poly.pdbx_seq_one_letter_code
_entity_poly.pdbx_strand_id
1 'polypeptide(L)'
;MKVHTAGHPMGLDDREILYCDGLEDAFVGLSMRFNDGPLATYDIEKIIRILMERDGMDKGEAREFYEVNIVGAWVGDRTPIFITLIDGG
;
A
#
# COMPACT_ATOMS: atom_id res chain seq x y z
N MET A 1 -9.82 -5.73 1.58
CA MET A 1 -8.95 -4.63 2.06
C MET A 1 -9.79 -3.37 2.26
N LYS A 2 -9.64 -2.75 3.41
CA LYS A 2 -10.31 -1.46 3.67
C LYS A 2 -9.42 -0.32 3.22
N VAL A 3 -10.03 0.69 2.61
CA VAL A 3 -9.30 1.86 2.11
C VAL A 3 -10.06 3.12 2.49
N HIS A 4 -9.32 4.25 2.49
CA HIS A 4 -9.92 5.57 2.66
C HIS A 4 -9.21 6.55 1.73
N THR A 5 -9.88 7.65 1.41
CA THR A 5 -9.30 8.69 0.57
C THR A 5 -8.90 9.90 1.40
N ALA A 6 -7.82 10.56 1.01
CA ALA A 6 -7.36 11.80 1.62
C ALA A 6 -6.60 12.60 0.57
N GLY A 7 -6.44 13.92 0.82
CA GLY A 7 -5.68 14.77 -0.07
C GLY A 7 -4.18 14.49 0.01
N HIS A 8 -3.43 15.12 -0.89
CA HIS A 8 -1.98 15.02 -0.89
C HIS A 8 -1.43 15.57 0.44
N PRO A 9 -0.53 14.84 1.13
CA PRO A 9 -0.03 15.26 2.46
C PRO A 9 0.61 16.64 2.46
N MET A 10 1.21 17.05 1.35
CA MET A 10 1.85 18.36 1.22
C MET A 10 1.02 19.36 0.43
N GLY A 11 -0.20 19.01 0.07
CA GLY A 11 -1.08 19.90 -0.68
C GLY A 11 -0.65 20.17 -2.11
N LEU A 12 0.20 19.32 -2.69
CA LEU A 12 0.78 19.55 -4.01
C LEU A 12 -0.10 19.07 -5.16
N ASP A 13 -1.21 18.42 -4.88
CA ASP A 13 -2.12 17.89 -5.90
C ASP A 13 -3.53 17.90 -5.33
N ASP A 14 -4.50 18.29 -6.14
CA ASP A 14 -5.90 18.38 -5.71
C ASP A 14 -6.61 17.04 -5.73
N ARG A 15 -6.02 16.02 -6.34
CA ARG A 15 -6.64 14.69 -6.44
C ARG A 15 -6.56 13.97 -5.11
N GLU A 16 -7.61 13.24 -4.79
CA GLU A 16 -7.61 12.41 -3.60
C GLU A 16 -6.76 11.16 -3.82
N ILE A 17 -6.09 10.74 -2.75
CA ILE A 17 -5.22 9.56 -2.74
C ILE A 17 -5.91 8.48 -1.96
N LEU A 18 -5.89 7.25 -2.48
CA LEU A 18 -6.50 6.10 -1.83
C LEU A 18 -5.45 5.40 -0.96
N TYR A 19 -5.70 5.34 0.34
CA TYR A 19 -4.79 4.74 1.32
C TYR A 19 -5.36 3.43 1.85
N CYS A 20 -4.48 2.50 2.23
CA CYS A 20 -4.86 1.23 2.85
C CYS A 20 -4.98 1.39 4.36
N ASP A 21 -6.17 1.10 4.90
CA ASP A 21 -6.39 1.15 6.36
C ASP A 21 -5.64 0.02 7.04
N GLY A 22 -4.97 0.35 8.13
CA GLY A 22 -4.24 -0.65 8.92
C GLY A 22 -2.87 -0.99 8.41
N LEU A 23 -2.41 -0.36 7.31
CA LEU A 23 -1.10 -0.60 6.74
C LEU A 23 -0.21 0.65 6.78
N GLU A 24 -0.52 1.58 7.67
CA GLU A 24 0.18 2.87 7.75
C GLU A 24 1.68 2.70 7.96
N ASP A 25 2.09 1.70 8.75
CA ASP A 25 3.50 1.44 9.02
C ASP A 25 4.25 0.91 7.80
N ALA A 26 3.53 0.45 6.78
CA ALA A 26 4.14 0.00 5.53
C ALA A 26 4.17 1.08 4.45
N PHE A 27 3.53 2.22 4.69
CA PHE A 27 3.50 3.32 3.73
C PHE A 27 4.90 3.92 3.55
N VAL A 28 5.35 4.03 2.31
CA VAL A 28 6.68 4.57 2.02
C VAL A 28 6.65 5.87 1.22
N GLY A 29 5.51 6.25 0.67
CA GLY A 29 5.44 7.50 -0.05
C GLY A 29 4.43 7.45 -1.19
N LEU A 30 4.52 8.42 -2.10
CA LEU A 30 3.65 8.53 -3.25
C LEU A 30 4.44 8.27 -4.52
N SER A 31 3.86 7.47 -5.41
CA SER A 31 4.45 7.19 -6.72
C SER A 31 3.73 8.01 -7.78
N MET A 32 4.50 8.55 -8.71
CA MET A 32 3.97 9.37 -9.80
C MET A 32 4.19 8.65 -11.13
N ARG A 33 3.17 8.65 -11.96
CA ARG A 33 3.27 8.15 -13.31
C ARG A 33 2.58 9.17 -14.23
N PHE A 34 3.06 9.26 -15.45
CA PHE A 34 2.52 10.22 -16.42
C PHE A 34 1.00 10.05 -16.54
N ASN A 35 0.25 11.12 -16.31
CA ASN A 35 -1.21 11.21 -16.37
C ASN A 35 -1.98 10.50 -15.25
N ASP A 36 -1.31 9.77 -14.35
CA ASP A 36 -2.04 9.03 -13.31
C ASP A 36 -2.12 9.75 -11.96
N GLY A 37 -1.30 10.76 -11.77
CA GLY A 37 -1.24 11.47 -10.49
C GLY A 37 -0.61 10.64 -9.38
N PRO A 38 -0.59 11.16 -8.15
CA PRO A 38 0.05 10.45 -7.03
C PRO A 38 -0.75 9.23 -6.59
N LEU A 39 -0.04 8.11 -6.39
CA LEU A 39 -0.63 6.88 -5.87
C LEU A 39 0.12 6.48 -4.60
N ALA A 40 -0.64 6.09 -3.57
CA ALA A 40 -0.04 5.63 -2.31
C ALA A 40 0.80 4.38 -2.58
N THR A 41 1.99 4.32 -2.00
CA THR A 41 2.95 3.26 -2.24
C THR A 41 3.34 2.61 -0.92
N TYR A 42 3.30 1.27 -0.89
CA TYR A 42 3.53 0.49 0.32
C TYR A 42 4.62 -0.54 0.10
N ASP A 43 5.40 -0.81 1.17
CA ASP A 43 6.46 -1.80 1.18
C ASP A 43 5.87 -3.18 1.48
N ILE A 44 6.01 -4.12 0.54
CA ILE A 44 5.47 -5.47 0.65
C ILE A 44 6.01 -6.20 1.89
N GLU A 45 7.32 -6.11 2.15
CA GLU A 45 7.92 -6.78 3.30
C GLU A 45 7.34 -6.28 4.62
N LYS A 46 7.09 -4.99 4.72
CA LYS A 46 6.48 -4.42 5.92
C LYS A 46 5.02 -4.83 6.07
N ILE A 47 4.30 -4.97 4.96
CA ILE A 47 2.93 -5.49 5.00
C ILE A 47 2.92 -6.90 5.57
N ILE A 48 3.79 -7.77 5.07
CA ILE A 48 3.90 -9.15 5.55
C ILE A 48 4.21 -9.16 7.05
N ARG A 49 5.13 -8.31 7.49
CA ARG A 49 5.48 -8.21 8.91
C ARG A 49 4.29 -7.78 9.76
N ILE A 50 3.53 -6.80 9.30
CA ILE A 50 2.32 -6.34 10.00
C ILE A 50 1.33 -7.49 10.18
N LEU A 51 1.09 -8.26 9.12
CA LEU A 51 0.16 -9.38 9.18
C LEU A 51 0.65 -10.46 10.15
N MET A 52 1.95 -10.70 10.20
CA MET A 52 2.51 -11.68 11.13
C MET A 52 2.40 -11.20 12.59
N GLU A 53 2.76 -9.96 12.85
CA GLU A 53 2.82 -9.44 14.22
C GLU A 53 1.45 -9.06 14.78
N ARG A 54 0.63 -8.40 13.97
CA ARG A 54 -0.69 -7.94 14.43
C ARG A 54 -1.72 -9.05 14.40
N ASP A 55 -1.75 -9.83 13.33
CA ASP A 55 -2.81 -10.81 13.09
C ASP A 55 -2.39 -12.24 13.41
N GLY A 56 -1.17 -12.45 13.87
CA GLY A 56 -0.70 -13.77 14.29
C GLY A 56 -0.48 -14.76 13.18
N MET A 57 -0.34 -14.31 11.95
CA MET A 57 -0.12 -15.19 10.80
C MET A 57 1.33 -15.64 10.74
N ASP A 58 1.58 -16.86 10.24
CA ASP A 58 2.93 -17.23 9.86
C ASP A 58 3.26 -16.57 8.51
N LYS A 59 4.51 -16.68 8.07
CA LYS A 59 4.96 -16.00 6.85
C LYS A 59 4.19 -16.46 5.61
N GLY A 60 3.93 -17.76 5.50
CA GLY A 60 3.18 -18.32 4.37
C GLY A 60 1.75 -17.80 4.34
N GLU A 61 1.09 -17.80 5.50
CA GLU A 61 -0.28 -17.28 5.63
C GLU A 61 -0.34 -15.80 5.30
N ALA A 62 0.62 -15.02 5.79
CA ALA A 62 0.67 -13.59 5.55
C ALA A 62 0.85 -13.28 4.06
N ARG A 63 1.72 -14.03 3.38
CA ARG A 63 1.95 -13.85 1.95
C ARG A 63 0.71 -14.19 1.13
N GLU A 64 0.04 -15.28 1.49
CA GLU A 64 -1.21 -15.67 0.82
C GLU A 64 -2.30 -14.63 1.04
N PHE A 65 -2.45 -14.16 2.26
CA PHE A 65 -3.42 -13.12 2.58
C PHE A 65 -3.14 -11.85 1.76
N TYR A 66 -1.88 -11.46 1.68
CA TYR A 66 -1.46 -10.30 0.90
C TYR A 66 -1.84 -10.47 -0.58
N GLU A 67 -1.54 -11.60 -1.17
CA GLU A 67 -1.80 -11.84 -2.59
C GLU A 67 -3.28 -11.85 -2.92
N VAL A 68 -4.10 -12.46 -2.06
CA VAL A 68 -5.54 -12.61 -2.31
C VAL A 68 -6.32 -11.35 -1.92
N ASN A 69 -6.03 -10.78 -0.74
CA ASN A 69 -6.88 -9.73 -0.16
C ASN A 69 -6.32 -8.32 -0.30
N ILE A 70 -5.07 -8.16 -0.66
CA ILE A 70 -4.44 -6.85 -0.80
C ILE A 70 -4.08 -6.59 -2.26
N VAL A 71 -3.19 -7.37 -2.84
CA VAL A 71 -2.80 -7.19 -4.25
C VAL A 71 -3.97 -7.47 -5.18
N GLY A 72 -4.74 -8.52 -4.88
CA GLY A 72 -5.87 -8.91 -5.70
C GLY A 72 -7.08 -7.99 -5.58
N ALA A 73 -7.05 -7.03 -4.67
CA ALA A 73 -8.20 -6.14 -4.43
C ALA A 73 -8.10 -4.89 -5.28
N TRP A 74 -8.57 -4.97 -6.52
CA TRP A 74 -8.63 -3.79 -7.40
C TRP A 74 -9.70 -2.83 -6.88
N VAL A 75 -9.34 -1.58 -6.68
CA VAL A 75 -10.25 -0.55 -6.16
C VAL A 75 -10.31 0.68 -7.08
N GLY A 76 -10.06 0.49 -8.36
CA GLY A 76 -10.13 1.55 -9.36
C GLY A 76 -8.76 2.07 -9.78
N ASP A 77 -8.74 3.17 -10.53
CA ASP A 77 -7.52 3.72 -11.10
C ASP A 77 -6.55 4.26 -10.05
N ARG A 78 -7.02 4.46 -8.84
CA ARG A 78 -6.21 4.97 -7.73
C ARG A 78 -5.72 3.87 -6.80
N THR A 79 -5.82 2.61 -7.22
CA THR A 79 -5.34 1.46 -6.45
C THR A 79 -3.89 1.68 -6.05
N PRO A 80 -3.56 1.50 -4.76
CA PRO A 80 -2.18 1.67 -4.28
C PRO A 80 -1.17 0.77 -4.98
N ILE A 81 0.09 1.18 -4.95
CA ILE A 81 1.22 0.45 -5.53
C ILE A 81 1.95 -0.27 -4.42
N PHE A 82 2.38 -1.50 -4.68
CA PHE A 82 3.13 -2.30 -3.72
C PHE A 82 4.50 -2.61 -4.29
N ILE A 83 5.55 -2.33 -3.51
CA ILE A 83 6.92 -2.45 -3.98
C ILE A 83 7.78 -3.28 -3.05
N THR A 84 8.87 -3.82 -3.57
CA THR A 84 9.93 -4.42 -2.78
C THR A 84 11.11 -3.46 -2.80
N LEU A 85 11.55 -3.02 -1.61
CA LEU A 85 12.71 -2.15 -1.51
C LEU A 85 13.99 -2.96 -1.68
N ILE A 86 14.90 -2.44 -2.48
CA ILE A 86 16.20 -3.10 -2.73
C ILE A 86 17.25 -2.42 -1.87
N ASP A 87 17.94 -3.20 -1.03
CA ASP A 87 18.96 -2.69 -0.15
C ASP A 87 20.13 -2.08 -0.94
N GLY A 88 20.62 -0.97 -0.47
CA GLY A 88 21.73 -0.28 -1.08
C GLY A 88 21.35 0.51 -2.33
N GLY A 89 20.07 0.52 -2.64
CA GLY A 89 19.54 1.26 -3.78
C GLY A 89 19.29 2.71 -3.46
#